data_92041baf9acb77c4ea268ecc62f13ceb
#
_entry.id   92041baf9acb77c4ea268ecc62f13ceb
#
_cell.length_a   1.000
_cell.length_b   1.000
_cell.length_c   1.000
_cell.angle_alpha   90.00
_cell.angle_beta   90.00
_cell.angle_gamma   90.00
#
_symmetry.space_group_name_H-M   'P 1'
#
loop_
_entity.id
_entity.type
_entity.pdbx_description
1 polymer ?
#
loop_
_entity_poly.entity_id
_entity_poly.type
_entity_poly.pdbx_seq_one_letter_code
_entity_poly.pdbx_strand_id
1 'polypeptide(L)'
;MNDVVMVWVAWLTGLPGSGKSSVAREAAARLKASGLRVRVLELDEIRRVVTPSPRYTSDEREVVYRALAYMALLLYEEGVSVIIDATGHRRRFRDLARAMIPHFAEIHLRASLAKCRERARDRRGSFAPQDVYGQAGREGSTVPGVDEMYEPPLHPELVLDTEQLTVAEAVERLVRFLEVFPSGQAEMSLGVDRRGHRPGEER
;
A
#
# COMPACT_ATOMS: atom_id res chain seq x y z
N MET A 1 8.33 -7.95 31.20
CA MET A 1 7.66 -8.60 30.08
C MET A 1 8.09 -7.85 28.83
N ASN A 2 8.82 -8.48 27.92
CA ASN A 2 9.09 -7.85 26.62
C ASN A 2 7.78 -7.90 25.84
N ASP A 3 7.12 -6.76 25.73
CA ASP A 3 6.01 -6.64 24.77
C ASP A 3 6.59 -6.93 23.39
N VAL A 4 6.21 -8.05 22.80
CA VAL A 4 6.59 -8.39 21.42
C VAL A 4 5.89 -7.36 20.54
N VAL A 5 6.64 -6.35 20.11
CA VAL A 5 6.13 -5.38 19.14
C VAL A 5 5.82 -6.14 17.85
N MET A 6 4.55 -6.32 17.56
CA MET A 6 4.11 -7.01 16.36
C MET A 6 4.38 -6.14 15.13
N VAL A 7 5.08 -6.71 14.16
CA VAL A 7 5.41 -6.05 12.89
C VAL A 7 4.33 -6.34 11.86
N TRP A 8 3.99 -5.35 11.06
CA TRP A 8 2.94 -5.45 10.04
C TRP A 8 3.30 -4.67 8.77
N VAL A 9 2.60 -5.00 7.69
CA VAL A 9 2.61 -4.22 6.44
C VAL A 9 1.19 -3.78 6.13
N ALA A 10 0.97 -2.48 5.99
CA ALA A 10 -0.32 -1.90 5.61
C ALA A 10 -0.21 -1.27 4.22
N TRP A 11 -0.98 -1.78 3.26
CA TRP A 11 -1.07 -1.22 1.90
C TRP A 11 -2.23 -0.25 1.81
N LEU A 12 -1.93 1.04 1.67
CA LEU A 12 -2.92 2.07 1.41
C LEU A 12 -3.23 2.11 -0.09
N THR A 13 -4.42 1.66 -0.48
CA THR A 13 -4.91 1.68 -1.87
C THR A 13 -6.05 2.69 -2.05
N GLY A 14 -6.25 3.13 -3.27
CA GLY A 14 -7.27 4.11 -3.66
C GLY A 14 -6.83 4.89 -4.90
N LEU A 15 -7.74 5.61 -5.53
CA LEU A 15 -7.46 6.42 -6.70
C LEU A 15 -6.36 7.47 -6.45
N PRO A 16 -5.61 7.92 -7.47
CA PRO A 16 -4.76 9.10 -7.36
C PRO A 16 -5.58 10.29 -6.81
N GLY A 17 -5.08 10.99 -5.79
CA GLY A 17 -5.84 12.07 -5.14
C GLY A 17 -6.77 11.64 -3.99
N SER A 18 -6.86 10.34 -3.67
CA SER A 18 -7.66 9.87 -2.51
C SER A 18 -7.06 10.18 -1.13
N GLY A 19 -5.89 10.80 -1.05
CA GLY A 19 -5.28 11.21 0.22
C GLY A 19 -4.26 10.23 0.81
N LYS A 20 -3.90 9.14 0.11
CA LYS A 20 -2.97 8.11 0.59
C LYS A 20 -1.69 8.66 1.17
N SER A 21 -0.96 9.49 0.41
CA SER A 21 0.35 10.00 0.82
C SER A 21 0.29 10.89 2.06
N SER A 22 -0.75 11.72 2.19
CA SER A 22 -0.95 12.55 3.37
C SER A 22 -1.20 11.69 4.61
N VAL A 23 -2.11 10.72 4.49
CA VAL A 23 -2.45 9.80 5.59
C VAL A 23 -1.26 8.91 5.95
N ALA A 24 -0.54 8.36 4.95
CA ALA A 24 0.61 7.50 5.18
C ALA A 24 1.75 8.21 5.95
N ARG A 25 2.11 9.41 5.51
CA ARG A 25 3.21 10.19 6.13
C ARG A 25 2.86 10.60 7.55
N GLU A 26 1.66 11.12 7.78
CA GLU A 26 1.24 11.58 9.11
C GLU A 26 1.04 10.40 10.07
N ALA A 27 0.45 9.31 9.63
CA ALA A 27 0.34 8.09 10.44
C ALA A 27 1.72 7.55 10.82
N ALA A 28 2.65 7.45 9.86
CA ALA A 28 4.02 7.02 10.14
C ALA A 28 4.73 7.95 11.13
N ALA A 29 4.52 9.27 11.05
CA ALA A 29 5.09 10.22 11.99
C ALA A 29 4.57 9.99 13.42
N ARG A 30 3.26 9.78 13.60
CA ARG A 30 2.65 9.49 14.91
C ARG A 30 3.13 8.16 15.49
N LEU A 31 3.16 7.10 14.67
CA LEU A 31 3.62 5.78 15.09
C LEU A 31 5.11 5.79 15.48
N LYS A 32 5.95 6.56 14.77
CA LYS A 32 7.35 6.76 15.16
C LYS A 32 7.48 7.52 16.48
N ALA A 33 6.66 8.52 16.71
CA ALA A 33 6.64 9.29 17.96
C ALA A 33 6.24 8.42 19.17
N SER A 34 5.44 7.36 18.97
CA SER A 34 5.12 6.35 19.99
C SER A 34 6.17 5.22 20.09
N GLY A 35 7.31 5.34 19.39
CA GLY A 35 8.44 4.40 19.51
C GLY A 35 8.43 3.23 18.53
N LEU A 36 7.45 3.15 17.61
CA LEU A 36 7.44 2.07 16.61
C LEU A 36 8.46 2.32 15.50
N ARG A 37 9.10 1.24 15.03
CA ARG A 37 9.93 1.26 13.83
C ARG A 37 9.04 1.13 12.60
N VAL A 38 8.77 2.26 11.93
CA VAL A 38 7.88 2.30 10.75
C VAL A 38 8.58 2.94 9.56
N ARG A 39 8.40 2.36 8.36
CA ARG A 39 8.84 2.92 7.08
C ARG A 39 7.65 3.14 6.15
N VAL A 40 7.63 4.27 5.46
CA VAL A 40 6.72 4.46 4.32
C VAL A 40 7.47 4.09 3.05
N LEU A 41 6.84 3.27 2.20
CA LEU A 41 7.26 2.99 0.84
C LEU A 41 6.30 3.71 -0.12
N GLU A 42 6.75 4.86 -0.64
CA GLU A 42 5.99 5.63 -1.62
C GLU A 42 6.35 5.16 -3.03
N LEU A 43 5.38 4.62 -3.76
CA LEU A 43 5.61 4.07 -5.11
C LEU A 43 6.21 5.11 -6.06
N ASP A 44 5.74 6.35 -6.00
CA ASP A 44 6.21 7.41 -6.89
C ASP A 44 7.66 7.84 -6.59
N GLU A 45 8.09 7.77 -5.32
CA GLU A 45 9.50 7.94 -4.93
C GLU A 45 10.35 6.79 -5.49
N ILE A 46 9.90 5.55 -5.28
CA ILE A 46 10.61 4.34 -5.73
C ILE A 46 10.76 4.33 -7.24
N ARG A 47 9.75 4.74 -7.99
CA ARG A 47 9.80 4.83 -9.45
C ARG A 47 10.92 5.74 -9.96
N ARG A 48 11.26 6.80 -9.25
CA ARG A 48 12.37 7.70 -9.63
C ARG A 48 13.72 6.98 -9.68
N VAL A 49 13.86 5.91 -8.88
CA VAL A 49 15.08 5.10 -8.84
C VAL A 49 14.97 3.90 -9.76
N VAL A 50 13.85 3.16 -9.67
CA VAL A 50 13.68 1.87 -10.37
C VAL A 50 13.33 2.06 -11.84
N THR A 51 12.53 3.08 -12.16
CA THR A 51 12.09 3.40 -13.53
C THR A 51 12.21 4.92 -13.77
N PRO A 52 13.42 5.48 -13.88
CA PRO A 52 13.63 6.94 -13.98
C PRO A 52 13.00 7.56 -15.22
N SER A 53 12.76 6.77 -16.26
CA SER A 53 12.04 7.15 -17.47
C SER A 53 10.83 6.21 -17.66
N PRO A 54 9.75 6.38 -16.86
CA PRO A 54 8.68 5.41 -16.80
C PRO A 54 7.84 5.42 -18.09
N ARG A 55 7.57 4.23 -18.61
CA ARG A 55 6.66 4.01 -19.75
C ARG A 55 5.26 3.59 -19.31
N TYR A 56 5.10 3.22 -18.04
CA TYR A 56 3.84 2.78 -17.44
C TYR A 56 3.16 1.61 -18.16
N THR A 57 3.91 0.80 -18.92
CA THR A 57 3.39 -0.42 -19.55
C THR A 57 2.96 -1.44 -18.50
N SER A 58 2.14 -2.42 -18.90
CA SER A 58 1.72 -3.51 -18.02
C SER A 58 2.91 -4.24 -17.40
N ASP A 59 3.94 -4.56 -18.21
CA ASP A 59 5.12 -5.29 -17.76
C ASP A 59 5.98 -4.46 -16.81
N GLU A 60 6.18 -3.17 -17.09
CA GLU A 60 6.88 -2.28 -16.18
C GLU A 60 6.16 -2.16 -14.85
N ARG A 61 4.83 -2.04 -14.86
CA ARG A 61 4.01 -2.01 -13.63
C ARG A 61 4.15 -3.32 -12.86
N GLU A 62 4.12 -4.46 -13.54
CA GLU A 62 4.28 -5.77 -12.91
C GLU A 62 5.62 -5.85 -12.17
N VAL A 63 6.72 -5.47 -12.82
CA VAL A 63 8.06 -5.47 -12.20
C VAL A 63 8.11 -4.53 -10.99
N VAL A 64 7.62 -3.30 -11.14
CA VAL A 64 7.68 -2.29 -10.07
C VAL A 64 6.84 -2.69 -8.86
N TYR A 65 5.64 -3.24 -9.05
CA TYR A 65 4.80 -3.68 -7.93
C TYR A 65 5.34 -4.94 -7.25
N ARG A 66 5.97 -5.87 -8.00
CA ARG A 66 6.69 -7.00 -7.42
C ARG A 66 7.87 -6.54 -6.57
N ALA A 67 8.68 -5.61 -7.08
CA ALA A 67 9.79 -5.04 -6.33
C ALA A 67 9.31 -4.34 -5.05
N LEU A 68 8.21 -3.57 -5.13
CA LEU A 68 7.60 -2.91 -3.98
C LEU A 68 7.16 -3.91 -2.90
N ALA A 69 6.46 -4.98 -3.29
CA ALA A 69 6.03 -6.03 -2.37
C ALA A 69 7.23 -6.73 -1.71
N TYR A 70 8.28 -7.02 -2.49
CA TYR A 70 9.49 -7.65 -1.97
C TYR A 70 10.29 -6.73 -1.02
N MET A 71 10.41 -5.44 -1.34
CA MET A 71 11.02 -4.47 -0.42
C MET A 71 10.26 -4.38 0.92
N ALA A 72 8.93 -4.44 0.86
CA ALA A 72 8.11 -4.45 2.07
C ALA A 72 8.32 -5.72 2.89
N LEU A 73 8.44 -6.90 2.25
CA LEU A 73 8.76 -8.17 2.91
C LEU A 73 10.11 -8.11 3.62
N LEU A 74 11.16 -7.63 2.94
CA LEU A 74 12.49 -7.53 3.54
C LEU A 74 12.49 -6.63 4.79
N LEU A 75 11.81 -5.49 4.74
CA LEU A 75 11.69 -4.61 5.91
C LEU A 75 10.89 -5.27 7.05
N TYR A 76 9.82 -5.99 6.72
CA TYR A 76 9.03 -6.76 7.67
C TYR A 76 9.87 -7.82 8.37
N GLU A 77 10.69 -8.58 7.65
CA GLU A 77 11.60 -9.61 8.20
C GLU A 77 12.66 -9.00 9.13
N GLU A 78 13.06 -7.75 8.87
CA GLU A 78 13.98 -6.97 9.73
C GLU A 78 13.30 -6.28 10.93
N GLY A 79 12.04 -6.62 11.21
CA GLY A 79 11.29 -6.06 12.33
C GLY A 79 10.90 -4.60 12.15
N VAL A 80 10.70 -4.16 10.91
CA VAL A 80 10.23 -2.82 10.57
C VAL A 80 8.82 -2.90 10.00
N SER A 81 7.86 -2.26 10.66
CA SER A 81 6.51 -2.10 10.11
C SER A 81 6.52 -1.21 8.87
N VAL A 82 5.68 -1.50 7.89
CA VAL A 82 5.68 -0.79 6.61
C VAL A 82 4.30 -0.25 6.27
N ILE A 83 4.24 1.00 5.86
CA ILE A 83 3.08 1.57 5.17
C ILE A 83 3.43 1.70 3.69
N ILE A 84 2.72 0.98 2.83
CA ILE A 84 2.85 1.09 1.37
C ILE A 84 1.87 2.16 0.89
N ASP A 85 2.38 3.25 0.31
CA ASP A 85 1.59 4.26 -0.40
C ASP A 85 1.63 3.98 -1.90
N ALA A 86 0.64 3.24 -2.38
CA ALA A 86 0.56 2.89 -3.79
C ALA A 86 -0.89 2.63 -4.21
N THR A 87 -1.30 3.16 -5.36
CA THR A 87 -2.65 2.91 -5.91
C THR A 87 -2.94 1.42 -6.06
N GLY A 88 -1.97 0.63 -6.56
CA GLY A 88 -2.17 -0.80 -6.75
C GLY A 88 -3.43 -1.11 -7.53
N HIS A 89 -3.63 -0.44 -8.70
CA HIS A 89 -4.90 -0.40 -9.42
C HIS A 89 -5.47 -1.78 -9.79
N ARG A 90 -4.65 -2.80 -9.97
CA ARG A 90 -5.07 -4.20 -10.10
C ARG A 90 -4.93 -4.92 -8.77
N ARG A 91 -5.96 -5.68 -8.36
CA ARG A 91 -5.93 -6.46 -7.11
C ARG A 91 -4.74 -7.39 -7.02
N ARG A 92 -4.37 -8.04 -8.13
CA ARG A 92 -3.24 -8.98 -8.19
C ARG A 92 -1.93 -8.43 -7.62
N PHE A 93 -1.69 -7.13 -7.69
CA PHE A 93 -0.48 -6.52 -7.11
C PHE A 93 -0.51 -6.54 -5.58
N ARG A 94 -1.68 -6.29 -5.00
CA ARG A 94 -1.92 -6.27 -3.57
C ARG A 94 -2.03 -7.69 -3.02
N ASP A 95 -2.70 -8.58 -3.78
CA ASP A 95 -2.81 -10.01 -3.46
C ASP A 95 -1.42 -10.68 -3.41
N LEU A 96 -0.49 -10.28 -4.29
CA LEU A 96 0.89 -10.76 -4.23
C LEU A 96 1.56 -10.40 -2.89
N ALA A 97 1.45 -9.15 -2.45
CA ALA A 97 2.01 -8.72 -1.17
C ALA A 97 1.34 -9.47 0.00
N ARG A 98 0.02 -9.63 -0.04
CA ARG A 98 -0.74 -10.41 0.96
C ARG A 98 -0.28 -11.87 1.03
N ALA A 99 0.02 -12.50 -0.11
CA ALA A 99 0.51 -13.87 -0.16
C ALA A 99 1.93 -14.03 0.39
N MET A 100 2.74 -12.97 0.35
CA MET A 100 4.14 -12.98 0.79
C MET A 100 4.30 -12.62 2.26
N ILE A 101 3.42 -11.78 2.82
CA ILE A 101 3.59 -11.13 4.11
C ILE A 101 2.53 -11.61 5.10
N PRO A 102 2.92 -12.29 6.20
CA PRO A 102 1.96 -12.87 7.14
C PRO A 102 1.01 -11.85 7.79
N HIS A 103 1.53 -10.72 8.26
CA HIS A 103 0.73 -9.67 8.90
C HIS A 103 0.52 -8.52 7.90
N PHE A 104 -0.30 -8.77 6.89
CA PHE A 104 -0.63 -7.81 5.84
C PHE A 104 -2.05 -7.28 5.99
N ALA A 105 -2.21 -5.96 5.90
CA ALA A 105 -3.50 -5.28 5.88
C ALA A 105 -3.67 -4.45 4.61
N GLU A 106 -4.84 -4.52 3.98
CA GLU A 106 -5.24 -3.67 2.86
C GLU A 106 -6.17 -2.57 3.36
N ILE A 107 -5.75 -1.32 3.21
CA ILE A 107 -6.46 -0.14 3.69
C ILE A 107 -7.02 0.62 2.49
N HIS A 108 -8.34 0.69 2.36
CA HIS A 108 -8.98 1.37 1.24
C HIS A 108 -9.30 2.82 1.57
N LEU A 109 -8.60 3.75 0.95
CA LEU A 109 -8.95 5.18 0.99
C LEU A 109 -9.96 5.47 -0.12
N ARG A 110 -11.23 5.50 0.25
CA ARG A 110 -12.35 5.69 -0.66
C ARG A 110 -12.61 7.18 -0.88
N ALA A 111 -12.68 7.59 -2.13
CA ALA A 111 -13.17 8.89 -2.57
C ALA A 111 -13.69 8.76 -4.00
N SER A 112 -14.66 9.60 -4.39
CA SER A 112 -15.16 9.66 -5.75
C SER A 112 -14.07 10.15 -6.72
N LEU A 113 -14.19 9.76 -7.98
CA LEU A 113 -13.28 10.23 -9.02
C LEU A 113 -13.31 11.76 -9.15
N ALA A 114 -14.50 12.38 -8.97
CA ALA A 114 -14.65 13.83 -9.00
C ALA A 114 -13.80 14.51 -7.92
N LYS A 115 -13.88 14.02 -6.67
CA LYS A 115 -13.11 14.55 -5.55
C LYS A 115 -11.61 14.29 -5.70
N CYS A 116 -11.24 13.13 -6.22
CA CYS A 116 -9.85 12.81 -6.52
C CYS A 116 -9.25 13.75 -7.57
N ARG A 117 -10.01 14.06 -8.63
CA ARG A 117 -9.61 15.03 -9.68
C ARG A 117 -9.41 16.43 -9.12
N GLU A 118 -10.36 16.92 -8.32
CA GLU A 118 -10.27 18.22 -7.64
C GLU A 118 -8.96 18.31 -6.84
N ARG A 119 -8.71 17.34 -5.95
CA ARG A 119 -7.52 17.32 -5.10
C ARG A 119 -6.20 17.16 -5.87
N ALA A 120 -6.22 16.43 -7.00
CA ALA A 120 -5.03 16.22 -7.81
C ALA A 120 -4.57 17.50 -8.53
N ARG A 121 -5.49 18.40 -8.90
CA ARG A 121 -5.17 19.70 -9.51
C ARG A 121 -4.44 20.62 -8.54
N ASP A 122 -4.85 20.61 -7.27
CA ASP A 122 -4.31 21.52 -6.24
C ASP A 122 -3.05 20.97 -5.55
N ARG A 123 -2.62 19.76 -5.92
CA ARG A 123 -1.50 19.07 -5.29
C ARG A 123 -0.18 19.81 -5.55
N ARG A 124 0.56 20.10 -4.47
CA ARG A 124 1.93 20.62 -4.49
C ARG A 124 2.84 19.78 -3.59
N GLY A 125 4.14 19.71 -3.94
CA GLY A 125 5.16 19.10 -3.08
C GLY A 125 5.05 17.58 -2.88
N SER A 126 4.56 16.83 -3.87
CA SER A 126 4.49 15.37 -3.88
C SER A 126 5.42 14.77 -4.94
N PHE A 127 5.86 13.52 -4.73
CA PHE A 127 6.57 12.74 -5.75
C PHE A 127 5.66 12.34 -6.93
N ALA A 128 4.35 12.29 -6.72
CA ALA A 128 3.38 11.98 -7.75
C ALA A 128 3.35 13.07 -8.84
N PRO A 129 3.09 12.69 -10.11
CA PRO A 129 2.93 13.65 -11.19
C PRO A 129 1.87 14.71 -10.86
N GLN A 130 2.18 15.97 -11.19
CA GLN A 130 1.17 17.05 -11.10
C GLN A 130 0.06 16.79 -12.10
N ASP A 131 -1.17 17.10 -11.70
CA ASP A 131 -2.37 16.97 -12.54
C ASP A 131 -2.41 15.65 -13.34
N VAL A 132 -2.24 14.54 -12.61
CA VAL A 132 -2.25 13.19 -13.22
C VAL A 132 -3.50 12.97 -14.10
N TYR A 133 -4.62 13.58 -13.78
CA TYR A 133 -5.86 13.47 -14.56
C TYR A 133 -5.91 14.38 -15.79
N GLY A 134 -5.13 15.44 -15.85
CA GLY A 134 -4.99 16.28 -17.05
C GLY A 134 -4.28 15.59 -18.20
N GLN A 135 -3.63 14.46 -17.93
CA GLN A 135 -3.00 13.61 -18.94
C GLN A 135 -3.93 12.48 -19.42
N ALA A 136 -5.02 12.21 -18.71
CA ALA A 136 -5.97 11.14 -19.03
C ALA A 136 -6.62 11.35 -20.42
N GLY A 137 -6.88 10.27 -21.14
CA GLY A 137 -7.47 10.27 -22.48
C GLY A 137 -6.49 10.66 -23.61
N ARG A 138 -5.21 10.92 -23.31
CA ARG A 138 -4.18 11.12 -24.35
C ARG A 138 -3.66 9.76 -24.82
N GLU A 139 -3.14 9.73 -26.04
CA GLU A 139 -2.50 8.52 -26.56
C GLU A 139 -1.40 8.03 -25.61
N GLY A 140 -1.44 6.75 -25.24
CA GLY A 140 -0.51 6.14 -24.29
C GLY A 140 -0.76 6.47 -22.82
N SER A 141 -1.82 7.20 -22.48
CA SER A 141 -2.20 7.47 -21.09
C SER A 141 -2.70 6.20 -20.40
N THR A 142 -2.34 6.06 -19.11
CA THR A 142 -2.66 4.88 -18.30
C THR A 142 -3.08 5.28 -16.88
N VAL A 143 -3.83 6.36 -16.74
CA VAL A 143 -4.25 6.91 -15.45
C VAL A 143 -5.28 5.99 -14.78
N PRO A 144 -4.99 5.46 -13.57
CA PRO A 144 -5.91 4.59 -12.85
C PRO A 144 -7.25 5.28 -12.55
N GLY A 145 -8.35 4.59 -12.84
CA GLY A 145 -9.71 5.08 -12.66
C GLY A 145 -10.25 5.90 -13.84
N VAL A 146 -9.46 6.10 -14.90
CA VAL A 146 -9.89 6.74 -16.16
C VAL A 146 -9.48 5.87 -17.35
N ASP A 147 -8.19 5.76 -17.63
CA ASP A 147 -7.67 4.98 -18.77
C ASP A 147 -7.50 3.50 -18.38
N GLU A 148 -7.09 3.26 -17.13
CA GLU A 148 -6.95 1.93 -16.55
C GLU A 148 -7.99 1.70 -15.46
N MET A 149 -8.64 0.54 -15.50
CA MET A 149 -9.60 0.18 -14.46
C MET A 149 -8.90 0.11 -13.09
N TYR A 150 -9.46 0.81 -12.10
CA TYR A 150 -9.12 0.61 -10.72
C TYR A 150 -10.02 -0.49 -10.14
N GLU A 151 -9.41 -1.55 -9.66
CA GLU A 151 -10.09 -2.68 -9.00
C GLU A 151 -10.08 -2.44 -7.49
N PRO A 152 -11.19 -1.97 -6.88
CA PRO A 152 -11.25 -1.76 -5.45
C PRO A 152 -11.04 -3.08 -4.70
N PRO A 153 -10.51 -3.04 -3.45
CA PRO A 153 -10.38 -4.23 -2.64
C PRO A 153 -11.73 -4.90 -2.39
N LEU A 154 -11.75 -6.23 -2.32
CA LEU A 154 -12.97 -6.99 -2.03
C LEU A 154 -13.23 -7.04 -0.52
N HIS A 155 -12.19 -7.24 0.26
CA HIS A 155 -12.25 -7.42 1.71
C HIS A 155 -11.11 -6.63 2.38
N PRO A 156 -11.15 -5.27 2.34
CA PRO A 156 -10.14 -4.46 3.01
C PRO A 156 -10.31 -4.58 4.53
N GLU A 157 -9.21 -4.65 5.25
CA GLU A 157 -9.23 -4.67 6.72
C GLU A 157 -9.70 -3.33 7.31
N LEU A 158 -9.51 -2.22 6.56
CA LEU A 158 -10.03 -0.90 6.96
C LEU A 158 -10.46 -0.11 5.72
N VAL A 159 -11.60 0.56 5.82
CA VAL A 159 -12.07 1.55 4.83
C VAL A 159 -12.06 2.93 5.46
N LEU A 160 -11.38 3.87 4.82
CA LEU A 160 -11.36 5.28 5.19
C LEU A 160 -12.06 6.10 4.10
N ASP A 161 -13.26 6.58 4.39
CA ASP A 161 -13.98 7.48 3.48
C ASP A 161 -13.42 8.90 3.61
N THR A 162 -12.48 9.23 2.73
CA THR A 162 -11.76 10.49 2.79
C THR A 162 -12.55 11.68 2.22
N GLU A 163 -13.77 11.48 1.75
CA GLU A 163 -14.70 12.60 1.47
C GLU A 163 -15.36 13.10 2.75
N GLN A 164 -15.61 12.19 3.70
CA GLN A 164 -16.27 12.47 4.96
C GLN A 164 -15.27 12.75 6.09
N LEU A 165 -14.05 12.24 5.99
CA LEU A 165 -13.02 12.37 7.01
C LEU A 165 -12.02 13.45 6.65
N THR A 166 -11.63 14.24 7.61
CA THR A 166 -10.41 15.05 7.56
C THR A 166 -9.18 14.13 7.53
N VAL A 167 -8.03 14.66 7.14
CA VAL A 167 -6.77 13.91 7.19
C VAL A 167 -6.48 13.45 8.61
N ALA A 168 -6.67 14.33 9.61
CA ALA A 168 -6.41 14.03 11.02
C ALA A 168 -7.28 12.87 11.53
N GLU A 169 -8.57 12.83 11.21
CA GLU A 169 -9.49 11.75 11.58
C GLU A 169 -9.13 10.44 10.87
N ALA A 170 -8.77 10.50 9.57
CA ALA A 170 -8.34 9.32 8.83
C ALA A 170 -7.05 8.73 9.42
N VAL A 171 -6.09 9.58 9.79
CA VAL A 171 -4.85 9.18 10.46
C VAL A 171 -5.12 8.57 11.82
N GLU A 172 -5.97 9.17 12.63
CA GLU A 172 -6.33 8.64 13.95
C GLU A 172 -6.94 7.23 13.83
N ARG A 173 -7.87 7.03 12.89
CA ARG A 173 -8.49 5.71 12.65
C ARG A 173 -7.46 4.69 12.18
N LEU A 174 -6.55 5.08 11.28
CA LEU A 174 -5.51 4.20 10.78
C LEU A 174 -4.53 3.81 11.90
N VAL A 175 -4.04 4.76 12.68
CA VAL A 175 -3.11 4.50 13.79
C VAL A 175 -3.74 3.56 14.81
N ARG A 176 -4.96 3.86 15.25
CA ARG A 176 -5.71 3.02 16.19
C ARG A 176 -5.93 1.59 15.66
N PHE A 177 -6.22 1.44 14.37
CA PHE A 177 -6.31 0.12 13.73
C PHE A 177 -4.96 -0.61 13.75
N LEU A 178 -3.86 0.04 13.37
CA LEU A 178 -2.54 -0.57 13.26
C LEU A 178 -1.94 -0.96 14.63
N GLU A 179 -2.31 -0.26 15.69
CA GLU A 179 -1.89 -0.59 17.07
C GLU A 179 -2.48 -1.92 17.56
N VAL A 180 -3.65 -2.32 17.06
CA VAL A 180 -4.34 -3.55 17.49
C VAL A 180 -4.36 -4.66 16.43
N PHE A 181 -4.06 -4.35 15.17
CA PHE A 181 -4.20 -5.25 14.01
C PHE A 181 -3.48 -6.58 14.16
N PRO A 182 -2.23 -6.65 14.65
CA PRO A 182 -1.53 -7.93 14.73
C PRO A 182 -2.10 -8.90 15.75
N SER A 183 -2.80 -8.42 16.76
CA SER A 183 -3.30 -9.22 17.88
C SER A 183 -4.45 -10.15 17.50
N GLY A 184 -5.18 -9.86 16.43
CA GLY A 184 -6.35 -10.63 15.99
C GLY A 184 -6.08 -11.78 15.01
N GLN A 185 -4.87 -11.92 14.47
CA GLN A 185 -4.54 -12.93 13.45
C GLN A 185 -3.62 -14.07 13.95
N ALA A 186 -3.21 -14.06 15.20
CA ALA A 186 -2.28 -15.05 15.74
C ALA A 186 -2.85 -16.49 15.79
N GLU A 187 -4.15 -16.69 15.59
CA GLU A 187 -4.79 -18.01 15.69
C GLU A 187 -4.87 -18.78 14.36
N MET A 188 -4.57 -18.20 13.20
CA MET A 188 -4.76 -18.88 11.91
C MET A 188 -3.50 -19.31 11.15
N SER A 189 -2.30 -19.13 11.67
CA SER A 189 -1.06 -19.43 10.93
C SER A 189 -0.05 -20.33 11.66
N LEU A 190 -0.50 -21.48 12.16
CA LEU A 190 0.39 -22.58 12.55
C LEU A 190 0.18 -23.77 11.61
N GLY A 191 0.79 -23.74 10.43
CA GLY A 191 0.66 -24.87 9.51
C GLY A 191 1.41 -24.84 8.19
N VAL A 192 2.54 -24.14 8.10
CA VAL A 192 3.43 -24.34 6.93
C VAL A 192 4.86 -24.54 7.41
N ASP A 193 5.29 -25.80 7.41
CA ASP A 193 6.68 -26.20 7.64
C ASP A 193 7.56 -25.65 6.50
N ARG A 194 8.54 -24.81 6.86
CA ARG A 194 9.51 -24.18 5.94
C ARG A 194 10.58 -25.15 5.39
N ARG A 195 10.42 -26.45 5.57
CA ARG A 195 11.30 -27.46 5.00
C ARG A 195 10.60 -28.16 3.85
N GLY A 196 10.82 -27.68 2.63
CA GLY A 196 10.46 -28.37 1.40
C GLY A 196 11.20 -29.70 1.26
N HIS A 197 10.76 -30.69 1.99
CA HIS A 197 11.14 -32.07 1.74
C HIS A 197 9.99 -32.73 0.99
N ARG A 198 10.18 -33.01 -0.30
CA ARG A 198 9.31 -33.92 -1.05
C ARG A 198 9.65 -35.33 -0.62
N PRO A 199 8.74 -36.10 -0.02
CA PRO A 199 8.94 -37.54 0.14
C PRO A 199 8.55 -38.24 -1.17
N GLY A 200 9.47 -39.03 -1.70
CA GLY A 200 9.13 -40.19 -2.51
C GLY A 200 9.31 -40.06 -4.01
N GLU A 201 10.54 -40.20 -4.49
CA GLU A 201 10.82 -41.01 -5.69
C GLU A 201 11.78 -42.11 -5.28
N GLU A 202 11.24 -43.21 -4.85
CA GLU A 202 11.90 -44.53 -4.89
C GLU A 202 11.29 -45.33 -6.02
N ARG A 203 12.19 -45.76 -6.96
CA ARG A 203 12.12 -46.75 -8.02
C ARG A 203 11.45 -46.36 -9.34
#